data_87cdc07a83a5beb3661c685c6d72bc45
#
_entry.id   87cdc07a83a5beb3661c685c6d72bc45
#
_cell.length_a   1.000
_cell.length_b   1.000
_cell.length_c   1.000
_cell.angle_alpha   90.00
_cell.angle_beta   90.00
_cell.angle_gamma   90.00
#
_symmetry.space_group_name_H-M   'P 1'
#
loop_
_entity.id
_entity.type
_entity.pdbx_description
1 polymer ?
#
loop_
_entity_poly.entity_id
_entity_poly.type
_entity_poly.pdbx_seq_one_letter_code
_entity_poly.pdbx_strand_id
1 'polypeptide(L)'
;MEVHMEKDKKVTALYCRLSKDDGSNSESLSIRTQKAMLMEYATRNGFGNCQYYVDDGYSGTNSDRPAFQELLDDIREGKVATVITKDQSRLGRNHIETGTYMEIFFPEHGVRYIAINDGYDSNEQS
;
A
#
# COMPACT_ATOMS: atom_id res chain seq x y z
N MET A 1 -23.97 5.30 15.22
CA MET A 1 -24.53 5.06 13.98
C MET A 1 -23.63 5.44 12.85
N GLU A 2 -23.39 6.71 12.70
CA GLU A 2 -22.51 7.15 11.64
C GLU A 2 -21.13 6.60 11.81
N VAL A 3 -20.75 6.35 13.02
CA VAL A 3 -19.40 5.84 13.29
C VAL A 3 -19.15 4.53 12.54
N HIS A 4 -20.14 3.66 12.54
CA HIS A 4 -19.98 2.40 11.83
C HIS A 4 -19.87 2.63 10.34
N MET A 5 -20.67 3.55 9.83
CA MET A 5 -20.62 3.80 8.42
C MET A 5 -19.32 4.43 7.99
N GLU A 6 -18.77 5.28 8.85
CA GLU A 6 -17.48 5.87 8.53
C GLU A 6 -16.41 4.83 8.42
N LYS A 7 -16.43 3.87 9.31
CA LYS A 7 -15.43 2.82 9.26
C LYS A 7 -15.56 2.03 7.98
N ASP A 8 -16.78 1.75 7.57
CA ASP A 8 -17.01 0.99 6.36
C ASP A 8 -16.64 1.78 5.12
N LYS A 9 -16.60 3.09 5.23
CA LYS A 9 -16.24 3.91 4.08
C LYS A 9 -14.76 4.11 3.91
N LYS A 10 -13.98 3.66 4.86
CA LYS A 10 -12.56 3.84 4.74
C LYS A 10 -12.01 2.96 3.62
N VAL A 11 -10.94 3.43 3.04
CA VAL A 11 -10.34 2.83 1.87
C VAL A 11 -9.42 1.69 2.25
N THR A 12 -9.44 0.63 1.43
CA THR A 12 -8.39 -0.36 1.43
C THR A 12 -7.43 0.06 0.32
N ALA A 13 -6.28 0.55 0.69
CA ALA A 13 -5.34 1.10 -0.28
C ALA A 13 -4.47 0.00 -0.84
N LEU A 14 -4.47 -0.13 -2.15
CA LEU A 14 -3.65 -1.11 -2.84
C LEU A 14 -2.48 -0.37 -3.47
N TYR A 15 -1.35 -0.39 -2.82
CA TYR A 15 -0.20 0.38 -3.28
C TYR A 15 0.73 -0.46 -4.13
N CYS A 16 0.94 -0.02 -5.36
CA CYS A 16 1.81 -0.68 -6.31
C CYS A 16 2.97 0.23 -6.64
N ARG A 17 4.16 -0.30 -6.64
CA ARG A 17 5.33 0.47 -7.00
C ARG A 17 6.29 -0.37 -7.82
N LEU A 18 6.85 0.25 -8.82
CA LEU A 18 7.84 -0.38 -9.66
C LEU A 18 9.02 0.57 -9.77
N SER A 19 10.20 0.10 -9.44
CA SER A 19 11.37 0.95 -9.55
C SER A 19 12.04 0.72 -10.89
N LYS A 20 12.93 1.61 -11.25
CA LYS A 20 13.66 1.47 -12.49
C LYS A 20 14.42 0.18 -12.57
N ASP A 21 14.84 -0.31 -11.44
CA ASP A 21 15.67 -1.50 -11.39
C ASP A 21 14.92 -2.78 -11.59
N ASP A 22 13.62 -2.69 -11.66
CA ASP A 22 12.80 -3.89 -11.76
C ASP A 22 12.63 -4.38 -13.19
N GLY A 23 13.35 -3.79 -14.12
CA GLY A 23 13.32 -4.27 -15.47
C GLY A 23 12.46 -3.41 -16.36
N SER A 24 13.05 -2.90 -17.40
CA SER A 24 12.41 -1.88 -18.20
C SER A 24 11.34 -2.40 -19.12
N ASN A 25 11.51 -3.58 -19.65
CA ASN A 25 10.59 -4.01 -20.67
C ASN A 25 9.27 -4.54 -20.16
N SER A 26 9.22 -4.82 -18.88
CA SER A 26 8.01 -5.39 -18.32
C SER A 26 7.37 -4.49 -17.30
N GLU A 27 7.66 -3.21 -17.37
CA GLU A 27 7.14 -2.31 -16.35
C GLU A 27 5.63 -2.29 -16.29
N SER A 28 5.00 -2.05 -17.41
CA SER A 28 3.55 -2.04 -17.43
C SER A 28 2.99 -3.34 -16.98
N LEU A 29 3.60 -4.41 -17.41
CA LEU A 29 3.14 -5.73 -17.04
C LEU A 29 3.29 -5.97 -15.56
N SER A 30 4.40 -5.51 -14.99
CA SER A 30 4.63 -5.70 -13.57
C SER A 30 3.63 -4.92 -12.72
N ILE A 31 3.31 -3.71 -13.12
CA ILE A 31 2.29 -2.95 -12.41
C ILE A 31 0.93 -3.62 -12.54
N ARG A 32 0.61 -4.08 -13.73
CA ARG A 32 -0.64 -4.77 -13.95
C ARG A 32 -0.73 -6.03 -13.10
N THR A 33 0.37 -6.75 -13.00
CA THR A 33 0.44 -7.94 -12.19
C THR A 33 0.26 -7.61 -10.71
N GLN A 34 0.90 -6.56 -10.25
CA GLN A 34 0.73 -6.14 -8.87
C GLN A 34 -0.72 -5.77 -8.58
N LYS A 35 -1.33 -5.01 -9.46
CA LYS A 35 -2.73 -4.63 -9.27
C LYS A 35 -3.62 -5.85 -9.15
N ALA A 36 -3.44 -6.81 -10.04
CA ALA A 36 -4.27 -8.00 -10.01
C ALA A 36 -4.05 -8.79 -8.74
N MET A 37 -2.80 -8.91 -8.33
CA MET A 37 -2.48 -9.66 -7.12
C MET A 37 -3.12 -9.01 -5.89
N LEU A 38 -2.99 -7.69 -5.78
CA LEU A 38 -3.52 -7.01 -4.62
C LEU A 38 -5.04 -7.05 -4.59
N MET A 39 -5.66 -6.87 -5.75
CA MET A 39 -7.11 -6.90 -5.80
C MET A 39 -7.65 -8.28 -5.50
N GLU A 40 -6.99 -9.30 -6.00
CA GLU A 40 -7.41 -10.67 -5.72
C GLU A 40 -7.32 -10.97 -4.24
N TYR A 41 -6.21 -10.55 -3.63
CA TYR A 41 -6.04 -10.76 -2.20
C TYR A 41 -7.13 -10.03 -1.42
N ALA A 42 -7.38 -8.79 -1.78
CA ALA A 42 -8.37 -7.99 -1.08
C ALA A 42 -9.76 -8.60 -1.22
N THR A 43 -10.11 -9.02 -2.42
CA THR A 43 -11.41 -9.60 -2.66
C THR A 43 -11.59 -10.90 -1.89
N ARG A 44 -10.56 -11.72 -1.91
CA ARG A 44 -10.61 -13.02 -1.26
C ARG A 44 -10.73 -12.89 0.25
N ASN A 45 -10.19 -11.84 0.79
CA ASN A 45 -10.19 -11.63 2.24
C ASN A 45 -11.25 -10.65 2.71
N GLY A 46 -12.16 -10.26 1.84
CA GLY A 46 -13.30 -9.48 2.24
C GLY A 46 -13.07 -8.00 2.40
N PHE A 47 -11.98 -7.48 1.86
CA PHE A 47 -11.74 -6.04 1.91
C PHE A 47 -12.56 -5.33 0.87
N GLY A 48 -13.25 -4.27 1.26
CA GLY A 48 -14.03 -3.49 0.33
C GLY A 48 -13.44 -2.11 0.13
N ASN A 49 -14.07 -1.36 -0.75
CA ASN A 49 -13.68 0.01 -1.03
C ASN A 49 -12.21 0.12 -1.38
N CYS A 50 -11.76 -0.74 -2.30
CA CYS A 50 -10.37 -0.78 -2.69
C CYS A 50 -10.02 0.35 -3.63
N GLN A 51 -8.86 0.94 -3.45
CA GLN A 51 -8.41 2.02 -4.30
C GLN A 51 -6.93 1.83 -4.60
N TYR A 52 -6.57 1.97 -5.87
CA TYR A 52 -5.18 1.83 -6.26
C TYR A 52 -4.40 3.12 -6.06
N TYR A 53 -3.17 2.96 -5.59
CA TYR A 53 -2.19 4.03 -5.53
C TYR A 53 -0.97 3.50 -6.26
N VAL A 54 -0.61 4.07 -7.39
CA VAL A 54 0.42 3.49 -8.25
C VAL A 54 1.54 4.46 -8.54
N ASP A 55 2.75 4.04 -8.24
CA ASP A 55 3.97 4.76 -8.60
C ASP A 55 4.80 3.85 -9.47
N ASP A 56 4.84 4.14 -10.76
CA ASP A 56 5.63 3.32 -11.63
C ASP A 56 6.93 4.01 -11.88
N GLY A 57 7.79 4.14 -11.14
CA GLY A 57 9.09 4.75 -11.16
C GLY A 57 9.64 5.18 -12.51
N TYR A 58 8.82 5.10 -13.49
CA TYR A 58 9.18 5.33 -14.83
C TYR A 58 9.42 6.77 -15.16
N SER A 59 8.65 7.58 -14.62
CA SER A 59 8.82 8.95 -14.81
C SER A 59 10.05 9.42 -14.10
N GLY A 60 10.66 8.60 -13.45
CA GLY A 60 11.88 8.55 -12.89
C GLY A 60 12.79 9.68 -12.72
N THR A 61 12.38 10.81 -13.02
CA THR A 61 13.26 11.91 -12.80
C THR A 61 13.38 12.21 -11.35
N ASN A 62 12.50 11.68 -10.57
CA ASN A 62 12.65 11.90 -9.17
C ASN A 62 12.09 10.73 -8.45
N SER A 63 12.38 10.70 -7.20
CA SER A 63 12.01 9.59 -6.39
C SER A 63 10.88 9.94 -5.46
N ASP A 64 10.08 10.92 -5.82
CA ASP A 64 9.13 11.44 -4.86
C ASP A 64 7.93 10.58 -4.63
N ARG A 65 7.66 9.66 -5.52
CA ARG A 65 6.54 8.74 -5.33
C ARG A 65 5.26 9.49 -5.00
N PRO A 66 4.71 10.21 -5.97
CA PRO A 66 3.53 11.04 -5.68
C PRO A 66 2.32 10.25 -5.20
N ALA A 67 2.14 9.03 -5.70
CA ALA A 67 1.01 8.25 -5.21
C ALA A 67 1.19 7.85 -3.75
N PHE A 68 2.41 7.56 -3.37
CA PHE A 68 2.68 7.23 -1.97
C PHE A 68 2.45 8.45 -1.07
N GLN A 69 2.85 9.62 -1.55
CA GLN A 69 2.59 10.84 -0.79
C GLN A 69 1.10 11.07 -0.62
N GLU A 70 0.34 10.84 -1.67
CA GLU A 70 -1.09 10.97 -1.59
C GLU A 70 -1.66 9.97 -0.58
N LEU A 71 -1.16 8.75 -0.61
CA LEU A 71 -1.59 7.74 0.34
C LEU A 71 -1.31 8.17 1.78
N LEU A 72 -0.12 8.71 2.03
CA LEU A 72 0.20 9.16 3.38
C LEU A 72 -0.73 10.27 3.82
N ASP A 73 -1.05 11.19 2.92
CA ASP A 73 -1.98 12.26 3.24
C ASP A 73 -3.36 11.71 3.56
N ASP A 74 -3.82 10.74 2.77
CA ASP A 74 -5.12 10.14 3.02
C ASP A 74 -5.14 9.40 4.35
N ILE A 75 -4.02 8.79 4.71
CA ILE A 75 -3.91 8.13 6.02
C ILE A 75 -4.01 9.16 7.14
N ARG A 76 -3.32 10.29 6.98
CA ARG A 76 -3.36 11.34 8.00
C ARG A 76 -4.75 11.91 8.16
N GLU A 77 -5.53 11.90 7.11
CA GLU A 77 -6.89 12.40 7.16
C GLU A 77 -7.87 11.35 7.65
N GLY A 78 -7.40 10.17 7.95
CA GLY A 78 -8.26 9.14 8.48
C GLY A 78 -9.11 8.42 7.45
N LYS A 79 -8.72 8.50 6.19
CA LYS A 79 -9.51 7.92 5.12
C LYS A 79 -9.16 6.47 4.81
N VAL A 80 -8.07 5.96 5.35
CA VAL A 80 -7.54 4.65 4.99
C VAL A 80 -7.57 3.72 6.18
N ALA A 81 -8.10 2.53 6.00
CA ALA A 81 -8.13 1.54 7.07
C ALA A 81 -7.02 0.52 6.92
N THR A 82 -6.67 0.18 5.69
CA THR A 82 -5.71 -0.90 5.42
C THR A 82 -4.86 -0.54 4.22
N VAL A 83 -3.58 -0.90 4.27
CA VAL A 83 -2.67 -0.75 3.14
C VAL A 83 -2.16 -2.14 2.78
N ILE A 84 -2.24 -2.50 1.50
CA ILE A 84 -1.76 -3.77 1.02
C ILE A 84 -0.72 -3.53 -0.06
N THR A 85 0.43 -4.20 0.04
CA THR A 85 1.46 -4.15 -0.99
C THR A 85 1.89 -5.57 -1.35
N LYS A 86 2.61 -5.69 -2.44
CA LYS A 86 3.15 -6.96 -2.84
C LYS A 86 4.17 -7.46 -1.82
N ASP A 87 5.05 -6.56 -1.39
CA ASP A 87 6.03 -6.89 -0.37
C ASP A 87 6.49 -5.60 0.30
N GLN A 88 7.28 -5.75 1.34
CA GLN A 88 7.70 -4.60 2.15
C GLN A 88 8.59 -3.63 1.38
N SER A 89 9.26 -4.10 0.36
CA SER A 89 10.17 -3.24 -0.38
C SER A 89 9.44 -2.11 -1.09
N ARG A 90 8.12 -2.20 -1.19
CA ARG A 90 7.35 -1.15 -1.84
C ARG A 90 7.14 0.06 -0.94
N LEU A 91 7.34 -0.09 0.36
CA LEU A 91 7.10 1.01 1.29
C LEU A 91 8.23 2.02 1.33
N GLY A 92 9.42 1.58 1.61
CA GLY A 92 10.51 2.50 1.82
C GLY A 92 11.69 2.16 0.95
N ARG A 93 12.66 3.04 0.92
CA ARG A 93 13.85 2.84 0.14
C ARG A 93 14.88 1.99 0.85
N ASN A 94 14.74 1.86 2.16
CA ASN A 94 15.67 1.08 2.93
C ASN A 94 14.95 0.56 4.17
N HIS A 95 15.68 -0.23 4.94
CA HIS A 95 15.10 -0.87 6.11
C HIS A 95 14.59 0.11 7.16
N ILE A 96 15.30 1.21 7.31
CA ILE A 96 14.92 2.17 8.33
C ILE A 96 13.61 2.83 7.96
N GLU A 97 13.49 3.25 6.72
CA GLU A 97 12.29 3.92 6.26
C GLU A 97 11.11 2.97 6.31
N THR A 98 11.30 1.75 5.80
CA THR A 98 10.26 0.76 5.81
C THR A 98 9.78 0.47 7.22
N GLY A 99 10.73 0.30 8.15
CA GLY A 99 10.38 0.05 9.54
C GLY A 99 9.63 1.18 10.18
N THR A 100 9.98 2.39 9.82
CA THR A 100 9.29 3.55 10.36
C THR A 100 7.81 3.54 9.98
N TYR A 101 7.52 3.24 8.72
CA TYR A 101 6.13 3.16 8.32
C TYR A 101 5.41 2.01 9.00
N MET A 102 6.04 0.84 9.06
CA MET A 102 5.37 -0.34 9.58
C MET A 102 5.16 -0.29 11.08
N GLU A 103 6.14 0.24 11.80
CA GLU A 103 6.13 0.14 13.24
C GLU A 103 5.67 1.39 13.95
N ILE A 104 5.69 2.51 13.27
CA ILE A 104 5.32 3.78 13.88
C ILE A 104 4.15 4.43 13.17
N PHE A 105 4.32 4.74 11.89
CA PHE A 105 3.33 5.55 11.20
C PHE A 105 1.98 4.86 11.08
N PHE A 106 1.98 3.62 10.58
CA PHE A 106 0.72 2.91 10.41
C PHE A 106 0.03 2.66 11.76
N PRO A 107 0.75 2.17 12.77
CA PRO A 107 0.08 1.97 14.06
C PRO A 107 -0.45 3.26 14.67
N GLU A 108 0.27 4.35 14.51
CA GLU A 108 -0.19 5.62 15.05
C GLU A 108 -1.49 6.07 14.44
N HIS A 109 -1.73 5.69 13.20
CA HIS A 109 -2.94 6.09 12.51
C HIS A 109 -3.98 4.97 12.44
N GLY A 110 -3.74 3.89 13.15
CA GLY A 110 -4.69 2.80 13.19
C GLY A 110 -4.83 2.06 11.87
N VAL A 111 -3.78 2.04 11.07
CA VAL A 111 -3.81 1.42 9.75
C VAL A 111 -3.21 0.01 9.82
N ARG A 112 -3.96 -0.95 9.27
CA ARG A 112 -3.47 -2.31 9.14
C ARG A 112 -2.59 -2.39 7.90
N TYR A 113 -1.46 -3.07 7.98
CA TYR A 113 -0.58 -3.21 6.84
C TYR A 113 -0.35 -4.67 6.50
N ILE A 114 -0.47 -5.00 5.22
CA ILE A 114 -0.29 -6.36 4.73
C ILE A 114 0.72 -6.34 3.59
N ALA A 115 1.75 -7.19 3.69
CA ALA A 115 2.71 -7.40 2.61
C ALA A 115 2.59 -8.85 2.19
N ILE A 116 1.97 -9.07 1.04
CA ILE A 116 1.50 -10.39 0.66
C ILE A 116 2.63 -11.41 0.55
N ASN A 117 3.67 -11.08 -0.23
CA ASN A 117 4.74 -12.03 -0.47
C ASN A 117 5.62 -12.28 0.76
N ASP A 118 5.56 -11.39 1.71
CA ASP A 118 6.33 -11.55 2.94
C ASP A 118 5.55 -12.26 4.01
N GLY A 119 4.29 -12.56 3.73
CA GLY A 119 3.44 -13.18 4.74
C GLY A 119 3.23 -12.30 5.95
N TYR A 120 3.32 -11.00 5.78
CA TYR A 120 3.21 -10.07 6.89
C TYR A 120 1.83 -9.43 6.95
N ASP A 121 1.25 -9.41 8.12
CA ASP A 121 -0.03 -8.76 8.36
C ASP A 121 0.05 -8.21 9.78
N SER A 122 -0.02 -6.89 9.89
CA SER A 122 0.16 -6.26 11.19
C SER A 122 -0.87 -6.70 12.23
N ASN A 123 -2.03 -7.15 11.76
CA ASN A 123 -3.04 -7.65 12.70
C ASN A 123 -2.65 -8.98 13.32
N GLU A 124 -1.74 -9.69 12.70
CA GLU A 124 -1.32 -11.00 13.17
C GLU A 124 0.01 -10.96 13.89
N GLN A 125 0.64 -9.82 13.94
CA GLN A 125 1.91 -9.67 14.64
C GLN A 125 1.60 -9.13 16.01
N SER A 126 1.89 -9.87 17.03
CA SER A 126 1.60 -9.38 18.37
C SER A 126 2.81 -9.24 19.24
#